data_b07fd42e8efddc3097f8d10513903825
#
_entry.id   b07fd42e8efddc3097f8d10513903825
#
_cell.length_a   1.000
_cell.length_b   1.000
_cell.length_c   1.000
_cell.angle_alpha   90.00
_cell.angle_beta   90.00
_cell.angle_gamma   90.00
#
_symmetry.space_group_name_H-M   'P 1'
#
loop_
_entity.id
_entity.type
_entity.pdbx_description
1 polymer ?
#
loop_
_entity_poly.entity_id
_entity_poly.type
_entity_poly.pdbx_seq_one_letter_code
_entity_poly.pdbx_strand_id
1 'polypeptide(L)'
;MEGGKRESMELSWFEDAPFIDWFKSWATEKHLVDFKPMTKCTFEVGDACSLEYWKTLGKFDAVLVANLLCRLPRPRACLDGLATVCNPGAVVVFCTPWSWLEEYTPDKRERLDSAELVSEMKTRGFEEGERDYDYEIPCFIREHYRKVQYIISQVRVFIKQ
;
A
#
# COMPACT_ATOMS: atom_id res chain seq x y z
N MET A 1 -32.18 -7.24 -19.83
CA MET A 1 -30.84 -6.92 -19.31
C MET A 1 -31.04 -6.03 -18.10
N GLU A 2 -31.11 -6.63 -16.94
CA GLU A 2 -31.37 -5.92 -15.68
C GLU A 2 -30.03 -5.46 -15.10
N GLY A 3 -29.95 -4.15 -14.87
CA GLY A 3 -28.78 -3.54 -14.25
C GLY A 3 -28.72 -3.92 -12.77
N GLY A 4 -27.72 -4.72 -12.40
CA GLY A 4 -27.44 -5.03 -11.01
C GLY A 4 -27.12 -3.75 -10.23
N LYS A 5 -27.96 -3.41 -9.26
CA LYS A 5 -27.68 -2.41 -8.25
C LYS A 5 -26.43 -2.84 -7.48
N ARG A 6 -25.37 -2.04 -7.52
CA ARG A 6 -24.27 -2.17 -6.57
C ARG A 6 -24.82 -1.80 -5.20
N GLU A 7 -24.96 -2.79 -4.34
CA GLU A 7 -25.19 -2.55 -2.92
C GLU A 7 -23.94 -1.83 -2.37
N SER A 8 -24.16 -0.64 -1.83
CA SER A 8 -23.16 0.03 -1.01
C SER A 8 -22.96 -0.83 0.23
N MET A 9 -21.78 -1.40 0.39
CA MET A 9 -21.42 -2.12 1.60
C MET A 9 -21.42 -1.12 2.76
N GLU A 10 -22.42 -1.21 3.64
CA GLU A 10 -22.48 -0.41 4.85
C GLU A 10 -21.24 -0.71 5.71
N LEU A 11 -20.45 0.31 5.94
CA LEU A 11 -19.25 0.27 6.79
C LEU A 11 -19.60 0.30 8.30
N SER A 12 -20.83 0.02 8.67
CA SER A 12 -21.33 0.01 10.06
C SER A 12 -20.57 -0.94 11.01
N TRP A 13 -19.81 -1.89 10.46
CA TRP A 13 -18.96 -2.82 11.22
C TRP A 13 -17.77 -2.19 11.91
N PHE A 14 -17.37 -0.97 11.49
CA PHE A 14 -16.18 -0.29 12.00
C PHE A 14 -16.50 0.76 13.04
N GLU A 15 -17.75 1.16 13.19
CA GLU A 15 -18.12 2.26 14.07
C GLU A 15 -17.91 1.97 15.55
N ASP A 16 -17.98 0.70 15.96
CA ASP A 16 -17.86 0.28 17.37
C ASP A 16 -16.49 -0.33 17.73
N ALA A 17 -15.51 -0.29 16.84
CA ALA A 17 -14.20 -0.87 17.13
C ALA A 17 -13.30 0.17 17.85
N PRO A 18 -12.71 -0.17 19.02
CA PRO A 18 -11.78 0.72 19.74
C PRO A 18 -10.63 1.25 18.87
N PHE A 19 -10.25 0.49 17.83
CA PHE A 19 -9.26 0.89 16.84
C PHE A 19 -9.70 2.10 16.02
N ILE A 20 -10.99 2.22 15.69
CA ILE A 20 -11.50 3.35 14.89
C ILE A 20 -11.43 4.64 15.69
N ASP A 21 -11.74 4.60 16.98
CA ASP A 21 -11.63 5.79 17.83
C ASP A 21 -10.17 6.20 18.01
N TRP A 22 -9.27 5.24 18.16
CA TRP A 22 -7.84 5.50 18.15
C TRP A 22 -7.36 6.08 16.83
N PHE A 23 -7.76 5.50 15.69
CA PHE A 23 -7.40 6.00 14.36
C PHE A 23 -7.96 7.39 14.08
N LYS A 24 -9.23 7.64 14.44
CA LYS A 24 -9.86 8.96 14.33
C LYS A 24 -9.12 10.00 15.19
N SER A 25 -8.81 9.66 16.45
CA SER A 25 -8.05 10.49 17.35
C SER A 25 -6.66 10.81 16.81
N TRP A 26 -5.92 9.78 16.39
CA TRP A 26 -4.60 9.93 15.81
C TRP A 26 -4.61 10.79 14.52
N ALA A 27 -5.54 10.55 13.62
CA ALA A 27 -5.68 11.32 12.39
C ALA A 27 -6.05 12.79 12.67
N THR A 28 -6.86 13.04 13.68
CA THR A 28 -7.26 14.39 14.09
C THR A 28 -6.11 15.14 14.78
N GLU A 29 -5.39 14.48 15.69
CA GLU A 29 -4.22 15.07 16.39
C GLU A 29 -3.08 15.44 15.44
N LYS A 30 -2.89 14.67 14.37
CA LYS A 30 -1.85 14.93 13.38
C LYS A 30 -2.27 15.90 12.28
N HIS A 31 -3.44 16.52 12.37
CA HIS A 31 -4.01 17.41 11.35
C HIS A 31 -4.07 16.76 9.94
N LEU A 32 -4.13 15.44 9.91
CA LEU A 32 -3.92 14.72 8.67
C LEU A 32 -5.12 14.76 7.74
N VAL A 33 -6.31 15.22 8.15
CA VAL A 33 -7.38 15.29 7.16
C VAL A 33 -8.59 16.10 7.61
N ASP A 34 -8.82 17.19 6.93
CA ASP A 34 -10.18 17.63 6.62
C ASP A 34 -10.69 16.68 5.54
N PHE A 35 -11.39 15.61 5.89
CA PHE A 35 -11.99 14.68 4.93
C PHE A 35 -13.10 15.38 4.16
N LYS A 36 -12.71 16.21 3.22
CA LYS A 36 -13.65 16.63 2.17
C LYS A 36 -13.96 15.37 1.34
N PRO A 37 -15.24 15.13 1.06
CA PRO A 37 -15.60 13.98 0.23
C PRO A 37 -14.75 14.01 -1.05
N MET A 38 -14.01 12.92 -1.30
CA MET A 38 -13.15 12.80 -2.48
C MET A 38 -14.05 12.82 -3.71
N THR A 39 -14.17 13.99 -4.34
CA THR A 39 -15.05 14.19 -5.51
C THR A 39 -14.47 13.63 -6.80
N LYS A 40 -13.19 13.16 -6.76
CA LYS A 40 -12.50 12.61 -7.94
C LYS A 40 -11.66 11.42 -7.50
N CYS A 41 -12.28 10.25 -7.47
CA CYS A 41 -11.59 8.98 -7.26
C CYS A 41 -11.96 8.06 -8.41
N THR A 42 -10.95 7.44 -9.02
CA THR A 42 -11.13 6.41 -10.06
C THR A 42 -10.60 5.08 -9.55
N PHE A 43 -11.28 4.00 -9.90
CA PHE A 43 -10.87 2.64 -9.61
C PHE A 43 -10.73 1.88 -10.92
N GLU A 44 -9.61 1.21 -11.09
CA GLU A 44 -9.37 0.38 -12.25
C GLU A 44 -8.63 -0.91 -11.87
N VAL A 45 -8.74 -1.91 -12.73
CA VAL A 45 -7.99 -3.16 -12.59
C VAL A 45 -6.70 -3.03 -13.37
N GLY A 46 -5.57 -3.34 -12.73
CA GLY A 46 -4.25 -3.29 -13.36
C GLY A 46 -3.32 -4.35 -12.83
N ASP A 47 -2.27 -4.66 -13.60
CA ASP A 47 -1.20 -5.55 -13.21
C ASP A 47 0.01 -4.73 -12.73
N ALA A 48 0.26 -4.76 -11.42
CA ALA A 48 1.40 -4.06 -10.81
C ALA A 48 2.78 -4.59 -11.27
N CYS A 49 2.84 -5.75 -11.91
CA CYS A 49 4.06 -6.29 -12.51
C CYS A 49 4.23 -5.93 -13.99
N SER A 50 3.29 -5.20 -14.57
CA SER A 50 3.33 -4.78 -15.98
C SER A 50 3.84 -3.36 -16.14
N LEU A 51 5.06 -3.19 -16.64
CA LEU A 51 5.60 -1.86 -16.92
C LEU A 51 4.77 -1.10 -17.96
N GLU A 52 4.16 -1.80 -18.92
CA GLU A 52 3.29 -1.19 -19.93
C GLU A 52 2.03 -0.62 -19.27
N TYR A 53 1.44 -1.33 -18.28
CA TYR A 53 0.31 -0.79 -17.54
C TYR A 53 0.72 0.48 -16.77
N TRP A 54 1.86 0.47 -16.06
CA TRP A 54 2.32 1.64 -15.34
C TRP A 54 2.47 2.89 -16.22
N LYS A 55 2.95 2.73 -17.45
CA LYS A 55 3.09 3.83 -18.42
C LYS A 55 1.77 4.50 -18.79
N THR A 56 0.64 3.83 -18.60
CA THR A 56 -0.70 4.39 -18.92
C THR A 56 -1.25 5.28 -17.82
N LEU A 57 -0.71 5.21 -16.60
CA LEU A 57 -1.29 5.84 -15.41
C LEU A 57 -0.97 7.34 -15.26
N GLY A 58 0.01 7.87 -15.98
CA GLY A 58 0.48 9.25 -15.80
C GLY A 58 1.46 9.39 -14.64
N LYS A 59 1.46 10.53 -13.95
CA LYS A 59 2.41 10.88 -12.89
C LYS A 59 1.71 11.18 -11.58
N PHE A 60 2.36 10.83 -10.47
CA PHE A 60 1.84 10.98 -9.12
C PHE A 60 2.86 11.64 -8.19
N ASP A 61 2.36 12.40 -7.22
CA ASP A 61 3.15 13.04 -6.17
C ASP A 61 3.16 12.19 -4.87
N ALA A 62 2.22 11.24 -4.75
CA ALA A 62 2.18 10.28 -3.66
C ALA A 62 1.65 8.93 -4.13
N VAL A 63 2.27 7.84 -3.67
CA VAL A 63 1.85 6.46 -3.95
C VAL A 63 1.87 5.64 -2.67
N LEU A 64 0.79 4.91 -2.42
CA LEU A 64 0.69 3.95 -1.32
C LEU A 64 0.71 2.52 -1.86
N VAL A 65 1.65 1.71 -1.36
CA VAL A 65 1.80 0.28 -1.65
C VAL A 65 1.52 -0.50 -0.37
N ALA A 66 0.23 -0.75 -0.10
CA ALA A 66 -0.21 -1.38 1.14
C ALA A 66 -0.49 -2.87 0.95
N ASN A 67 0.22 -3.73 1.69
CA ASN A 67 0.07 -5.19 1.71
C ASN A 67 0.08 -5.85 0.32
N LEU A 68 0.66 -5.19 -0.67
CA LEU A 68 0.68 -5.62 -2.07
C LEU A 68 1.99 -6.37 -2.41
N LEU A 69 3.14 -5.83 -2.01
CA LEU A 69 4.45 -6.26 -2.50
C LEU A 69 4.66 -7.77 -2.33
N CYS A 70 4.32 -8.32 -1.16
CA CYS A 70 4.46 -9.75 -0.85
C CYS A 70 3.36 -10.64 -1.47
N ARG A 71 2.52 -10.09 -2.34
CA ARG A 71 1.48 -10.80 -3.10
C ARG A 71 1.71 -10.73 -4.62
N LEU A 72 2.87 -10.22 -5.03
CA LEU A 72 3.23 -10.11 -6.44
C LEU A 72 4.17 -11.25 -6.87
N PRO A 73 4.02 -11.77 -8.09
CA PRO A 73 4.95 -12.76 -8.62
C PRO A 73 6.33 -12.18 -8.92
N ARG A 74 6.40 -10.87 -9.24
CA ARG A 74 7.63 -10.15 -9.56
C ARG A 74 7.64 -8.77 -8.89
N PRO A 75 7.89 -8.70 -7.57
CA PRO A 75 7.89 -7.42 -6.84
C PRO A 75 8.84 -6.37 -7.43
N ARG A 76 10.02 -6.77 -7.92
CA ARG A 76 10.96 -5.83 -8.54
C ARG A 76 10.39 -5.14 -9.78
N ALA A 77 9.55 -5.83 -10.58
CA ALA A 77 8.86 -5.21 -11.70
C ALA A 77 7.86 -4.12 -11.25
N CYS A 78 7.23 -4.30 -10.09
CA CYS A 78 6.40 -3.26 -9.48
C CYS A 78 7.24 -2.03 -9.09
N LEU A 79 8.44 -2.23 -8.51
CA LEU A 79 9.35 -1.13 -8.18
C LEU A 79 9.82 -0.37 -9.43
N ASP A 80 10.07 -1.09 -10.55
CA ASP A 80 10.38 -0.47 -11.84
C ASP A 80 9.22 0.42 -12.32
N GLY A 81 7.99 -0.09 -12.19
CA GLY A 81 6.77 0.66 -12.53
C GLY A 81 6.63 1.94 -11.70
N LEU A 82 6.80 1.85 -10.39
CA LEU A 82 6.77 3.01 -9.49
C LEU A 82 7.75 4.10 -9.92
N ALA A 83 8.96 3.72 -10.32
CA ALA A 83 9.97 4.66 -10.79
C ALA A 83 9.51 5.45 -12.03
N THR A 84 8.62 4.87 -12.85
CA THR A 84 8.12 5.53 -14.06
C THR A 84 6.98 6.51 -13.79
N VAL A 85 6.22 6.34 -12.71
CA VAL A 85 5.01 7.14 -12.45
C VAL A 85 5.20 8.21 -11.36
N CYS A 86 6.29 8.16 -10.61
CA CYS A 86 6.58 9.16 -9.58
C CYS A 86 7.19 10.43 -10.18
N ASN A 87 6.65 11.59 -9.80
CA ASN A 87 7.28 12.88 -10.03
C ASN A 87 8.54 13.02 -9.17
N PRO A 88 9.52 13.87 -9.54
CA PRO A 88 10.57 14.30 -8.61
C PRO A 88 9.94 14.87 -7.33
N GLY A 89 10.43 14.45 -6.18
CA GLY A 89 9.85 14.80 -4.86
C GLY A 89 8.65 13.95 -4.44
N ALA A 90 8.15 13.07 -5.27
CA ALA A 90 7.03 12.19 -4.92
C ALA A 90 7.35 11.28 -3.73
N VAL A 91 6.37 11.10 -2.87
CA VAL A 91 6.47 10.23 -1.70
C VAL A 91 5.87 8.86 -2.01
N VAL A 92 6.62 7.79 -1.77
CA VAL A 92 6.13 6.42 -1.86
C VAL A 92 6.13 5.80 -0.47
N VAL A 93 4.96 5.32 -0.03
CA VAL A 93 4.79 4.65 1.26
C VAL A 93 4.55 3.18 1.02
N PHE A 94 5.44 2.34 1.52
CA PHE A 94 5.23 0.90 1.60
C PHE A 94 4.69 0.54 2.99
N CYS A 95 3.69 -0.33 3.00
CA CYS A 95 3.22 -0.98 4.22
C CYS A 95 3.17 -2.48 3.91
N THR A 96 4.08 -3.27 4.49
CA THR A 96 4.21 -4.69 4.13
C THR A 96 4.55 -5.56 5.32
N PRO A 97 3.92 -6.75 5.46
CA PRO A 97 4.21 -7.70 6.53
C PRO A 97 5.37 -8.63 6.22
N TRP A 98 6.01 -8.53 5.05
CA TRP A 98 7.07 -9.42 4.58
C TRP A 98 6.68 -10.91 4.56
N SER A 99 5.37 -11.20 4.55
CA SER A 99 4.83 -12.57 4.59
C SER A 99 4.71 -13.17 3.19
N TRP A 100 5.84 -13.57 2.63
CA TRP A 100 5.94 -14.19 1.33
C TRP A 100 5.31 -15.59 1.31
N LEU A 101 4.47 -15.85 0.30
CA LEU A 101 3.88 -17.16 0.04
C LEU A 101 4.30 -17.65 -1.34
N GLU A 102 4.55 -18.95 -1.44
CA GLU A 102 5.01 -19.57 -2.70
C GLU A 102 3.98 -19.47 -3.82
N GLU A 103 2.70 -19.47 -3.49
CA GLU A 103 1.62 -19.30 -4.47
C GLU A 103 1.62 -17.92 -5.16
N TYR A 104 2.10 -16.87 -4.48
CA TYR A 104 2.17 -15.51 -5.05
C TYR A 104 3.56 -15.21 -5.61
N THR A 105 4.60 -15.53 -4.88
CA THR A 105 5.99 -15.26 -5.27
C THR A 105 6.78 -16.58 -5.27
N PRO A 106 6.63 -17.39 -6.32
CA PRO A 106 7.29 -18.71 -6.41
C PRO A 106 8.81 -18.61 -6.50
N ASP A 107 9.35 -17.61 -7.19
CA ASP A 107 10.79 -17.37 -7.23
C ASP A 107 11.25 -16.66 -5.95
N LYS A 108 11.97 -17.40 -5.11
CA LYS A 108 12.50 -16.88 -3.84
C LYS A 108 13.46 -15.70 -4.01
N ARG A 109 14.12 -15.58 -5.17
CA ARG A 109 15.02 -14.45 -5.47
C ARG A 109 14.28 -13.13 -5.66
N GLU A 110 12.98 -13.20 -5.97
CA GLU A 110 12.11 -12.03 -6.07
C GLU A 110 11.66 -11.52 -4.70
N ARG A 111 11.72 -12.36 -3.66
CA ARG A 111 11.31 -11.97 -2.30
C ARG A 111 12.34 -11.03 -1.71
N LEU A 112 11.85 -9.92 -1.19
CA LEU A 112 12.67 -8.86 -0.59
C LEU A 112 12.52 -8.88 0.92
N ASP A 113 13.55 -8.51 1.62
CA ASP A 113 13.48 -8.03 2.98
C ASP A 113 13.51 -6.49 3.01
N SER A 114 13.46 -5.92 4.21
CA SER A 114 13.45 -4.47 4.40
C SER A 114 14.72 -3.78 3.88
N ALA A 115 15.88 -4.39 4.08
CA ALA A 115 17.16 -3.84 3.63
C ALA A 115 17.31 -3.92 2.12
N GLU A 116 16.87 -5.03 1.53
CA GLU A 116 16.84 -5.21 0.09
C GLU A 116 15.90 -4.23 -0.58
N LEU A 117 14.70 -3.96 0.00
CA LEU A 117 13.79 -2.94 -0.52
C LEU A 117 14.48 -1.56 -0.56
N VAL A 118 15.18 -1.16 0.51
CA VAL A 118 15.92 0.10 0.54
C VAL A 118 16.97 0.16 -0.57
N SER A 119 17.73 -0.91 -0.76
CA SER A 119 18.74 -1.00 -1.82
C SER A 119 18.10 -0.88 -3.22
N GLU A 120 17.03 -1.63 -3.47
CA GLU A 120 16.30 -1.63 -4.75
C GLU A 120 15.68 -0.25 -5.06
N MET A 121 15.14 0.44 -4.06
CA MET A 121 14.59 1.78 -4.24
C MET A 121 15.66 2.80 -4.54
N LYS A 122 16.82 2.73 -3.87
CA LYS A 122 17.97 3.61 -4.16
C LYS A 122 18.45 3.48 -5.60
N THR A 123 18.55 2.27 -6.14
CA THR A 123 18.96 2.07 -7.55
C THR A 123 17.99 2.68 -8.55
N ARG A 124 16.73 2.94 -8.14
CA ARG A 124 15.67 3.55 -8.95
C ARG A 124 15.51 5.05 -8.72
N GLY A 125 16.45 5.67 -8.02
CA GLY A 125 16.47 7.11 -7.76
C GLY A 125 15.48 7.54 -6.69
N PHE A 126 15.32 6.73 -5.65
CA PHE A 126 14.60 7.11 -4.44
C PHE A 126 15.57 7.14 -3.26
N GLU A 127 15.35 8.08 -2.36
CA GLU A 127 15.99 8.10 -1.06
C GLU A 127 14.99 7.67 0.01
N GLU A 128 15.49 6.98 1.03
CA GLU A 128 14.69 6.65 2.20
C GLU A 128 14.39 7.92 2.98
N GLY A 129 13.14 8.10 3.39
CA GLY A 129 12.74 9.17 4.30
C GLY A 129 13.42 9.07 5.65
N GLU A 130 13.28 10.10 6.47
CA GLU A 130 13.87 10.13 7.80
C GLU A 130 13.40 8.93 8.64
N ARG A 131 14.26 8.44 9.54
CA ARG A 131 14.04 7.21 10.33
C ARG A 131 12.79 7.22 11.22
N ASP A 132 12.22 8.38 11.47
CA ASP A 132 10.97 8.53 12.23
C ASP A 132 9.75 7.91 11.55
N TYR A 133 9.90 7.46 10.30
CA TYR A 133 8.87 6.75 9.52
C TYR A 133 9.04 5.23 9.50
N ASP A 134 10.03 4.66 10.21
CA ASP A 134 10.17 3.20 10.36
C ASP A 134 9.38 2.73 11.57
N TYR A 135 8.13 2.38 11.37
CA TYR A 135 7.27 1.86 12.42
C TYR A 135 6.43 0.69 11.95
N GLU A 136 5.93 -0.05 12.90
CA GLU A 136 5.11 -1.22 12.69
C GLU A 136 3.63 -0.88 12.92
N ILE A 137 2.78 -1.29 11.99
CA ILE A 137 1.33 -1.10 12.08
C ILE A 137 0.67 -2.46 12.26
N PRO A 138 -0.02 -2.69 13.38
CA PRO A 138 -0.84 -3.87 13.55
C PRO A 138 -2.08 -3.80 12.65
N CYS A 139 -2.37 -4.89 11.97
CA CYS A 139 -3.56 -5.06 11.15
C CYS A 139 -4.32 -6.31 11.58
N PHE A 140 -5.60 -6.18 11.84
CA PHE A 140 -6.48 -7.28 12.17
C PHE A 140 -7.40 -7.56 10.99
N ILE A 141 -7.33 -8.78 10.45
CA ILE A 141 -8.22 -9.23 9.39
C ILE A 141 -9.15 -10.29 9.97
N ARG A 142 -10.44 -9.98 10.08
CA ARG A 142 -11.44 -10.95 10.49
C ARG A 142 -11.86 -11.77 9.28
N GLU A 143 -11.51 -13.06 9.27
CA GLU A 143 -11.93 -13.98 8.21
C GLU A 143 -13.38 -14.46 8.44
N HIS A 144 -13.68 -14.81 9.68
CA HIS A 144 -15.04 -15.14 10.14
C HIS A 144 -15.14 -14.99 11.67
N TYR A 145 -16.31 -15.21 12.26
CA TYR A 145 -16.55 -14.92 13.69
C TYR A 145 -15.64 -15.68 14.69
N ARG A 146 -14.99 -16.77 14.26
CA ARG A 146 -14.06 -17.58 15.09
C ARG A 146 -12.61 -17.50 14.63
N LYS A 147 -12.27 -16.68 13.60
CA LYS A 147 -10.92 -16.61 13.08
C LYS A 147 -10.56 -15.18 12.73
N VAL A 148 -9.46 -14.73 13.32
CA VAL A 148 -8.85 -13.43 13.05
C VAL A 148 -7.38 -13.66 12.72
N GLN A 149 -6.88 -13.00 11.69
CA GLN A 149 -5.45 -12.87 11.46
C GLN A 149 -4.96 -11.58 12.13
N TYR A 150 -3.89 -11.69 12.88
CA TYR A 150 -3.12 -10.55 13.37
C TYR A 150 -1.83 -10.44 12.57
N ILE A 151 -1.66 -9.34 11.88
CA ILE A 151 -0.52 -9.09 11.00
C ILE A 151 0.17 -7.82 11.47
N ILE A 152 1.48 -7.84 11.58
CA ILE A 152 2.29 -6.64 11.80
C ILE A 152 2.92 -6.27 10.46
N SER A 153 2.60 -5.08 9.96
CA SER A 153 3.17 -4.55 8.73
C SER A 153 4.19 -3.46 9.07
N GLN A 154 5.38 -3.57 8.51
CA GLN A 154 6.38 -2.52 8.57
C GLN A 154 6.07 -1.43 7.55
N VAL A 155 6.21 -0.18 7.95
CA VAL A 155 6.10 0.99 7.07
C VAL A 155 7.49 1.45 6.65
N ARG A 156 7.66 1.73 5.38
CA ARG A 156 8.84 2.38 4.80
C ARG A 156 8.41 3.51 3.88
N VAL A 157 9.08 4.64 3.98
CA VAL A 157 8.81 5.84 3.19
C VAL A 157 10.01 6.17 2.31
N PHE A 158 9.76 6.47 1.05
CA PHE A 158 10.78 6.85 0.08
C PHE A 158 10.39 8.13 -0.64
N ILE A 159 11.38 8.92 -1.01
CA ILE A 159 11.22 10.18 -1.73
C ILE A 159 11.95 10.07 -3.07
N LYS A 160 11.24 10.33 -4.17
CA LYS A 160 11.82 10.33 -5.52
C LYS A 160 12.76 11.52 -5.68
N GLN A 161 13.98 11.26 -6.13
CA GLN A 161 14.99 12.28 -6.45
C GLN A 161 14.84 12.78 -7.90
#